data_d5efb405a52229ec825db3f2e476bbe6
#
_entry.id   d5efb405a52229ec825db3f2e476bbe6
#
_cell.length_a   1.000
_cell.length_b   1.000
_cell.length_c   1.000
_cell.angle_alpha   90.00
_cell.angle_beta   90.00
_cell.angle_gamma   90.00
#
_symmetry.space_group_name_H-M   'P 1'
#
loop_
_entity.id
_entity.type
_entity.pdbx_description
1 polymer ?
#
loop_
_entity_poly.entity_id
_entity_poly.type
_entity_poly.pdbx_seq_one_letter_code
_entity_poly.pdbx_strand_id
1 'polypeptide(L)'
;MSDFKPALRVVMMPRDTNAYGTIFGGVILSYLDQAAFIEARRHGSHRWVTAAVDRVEFHAPVLVGDVVSLLTATSSTGTTSVKVRIRVEAERYATREIVRVTEALLTMVAIDEAGRPIPFAGEGTVGSPA
;
A
#
# COMPACT_ATOMS: atom_id res chain seq x y z
N MET A 1 -5.30 -17.40 -10.98
CA MET A 1 -5.84 -16.04 -10.99
C MET A 1 -5.17 -15.22 -9.92
N SER A 2 -4.90 -13.99 -10.23
CA SER A 2 -4.32 -13.06 -9.25
C SER A 2 -5.43 -12.49 -8.38
N ASP A 3 -5.21 -12.49 -7.06
CA ASP A 3 -6.11 -11.84 -6.12
C ASP A 3 -5.78 -10.36 -5.96
N PHE A 4 -4.78 -9.87 -6.67
CA PHE A 4 -4.37 -8.48 -6.60
C PHE A 4 -5.41 -7.56 -7.23
N LYS A 5 -5.73 -6.48 -6.51
CA LYS A 5 -6.68 -5.45 -6.96
C LYS A 5 -5.99 -4.10 -6.95
N PRO A 6 -6.31 -3.23 -7.90
CA PRO A 6 -5.78 -1.86 -7.87
C PRO A 6 -6.19 -1.14 -6.60
N ALA A 7 -5.23 -0.48 -5.97
CA ALA A 7 -5.49 0.37 -4.81
C ALA A 7 -5.18 1.84 -5.12
N LEU A 8 -4.03 2.10 -5.74
CA LEU A 8 -3.58 3.44 -6.08
C LEU A 8 -2.95 3.46 -7.46
N ARG A 9 -3.05 4.61 -8.11
CA ARG A 9 -2.32 4.88 -9.35
C ARG A 9 -1.88 6.33 -9.32
N VAL A 10 -0.56 6.56 -9.45
CA VAL A 10 0.06 7.86 -9.21
C VAL A 10 1.11 8.16 -10.26
N VAL A 11 1.18 9.41 -10.70
CA VAL A 11 2.24 9.88 -11.59
C VAL A 11 3.41 10.38 -10.74
N MET A 12 4.62 9.93 -11.08
CA MET A 12 5.84 10.36 -10.37
C MET A 12 6.31 11.71 -10.87
N MET A 13 6.47 12.64 -9.94
CA MET A 13 6.75 14.04 -10.22
C MET A 13 8.22 14.40 -9.97
N PRO A 14 8.74 15.45 -10.59
CA PRO A 14 10.14 15.89 -10.37
C PRO A 14 10.49 16.12 -8.90
N ARG A 15 9.54 16.61 -8.08
CA ARG A 15 9.76 16.86 -6.65
C ARG A 15 10.02 15.57 -5.85
N ASP A 16 9.71 14.41 -6.43
CA ASP A 16 9.88 13.12 -5.77
C ASP A 16 11.26 12.51 -6.01
N THR A 17 12.13 13.19 -6.78
CA THR A 17 13.42 12.65 -7.20
C THR A 17 14.51 12.83 -6.15
N ASN A 18 15.44 11.88 -6.15
CA ASN A 18 16.67 11.94 -5.38
C ASN A 18 17.81 12.59 -6.22
N ALA A 19 19.01 12.62 -5.65
CA ALA A 19 20.17 13.20 -6.33
C ALA A 19 20.60 12.45 -7.60
N TYR A 20 20.13 11.21 -7.78
CA TYR A 20 20.51 10.36 -8.91
C TYR A 20 19.50 10.40 -10.06
N GLY A 21 18.44 11.18 -9.92
CA GLY A 21 17.42 11.28 -10.96
C GLY A 21 16.35 10.19 -10.92
N THR A 22 16.34 9.37 -9.87
CA THR A 22 15.29 8.38 -9.65
C THR A 22 14.38 8.84 -8.50
N ILE A 23 13.26 8.16 -8.32
CA ILE A 23 12.32 8.49 -7.25
C ILE A 23 12.86 7.98 -5.92
N PHE A 24 12.76 8.79 -4.87
CA PHE A 24 13.14 8.35 -3.52
C PHE A 24 12.36 7.11 -3.10
N GLY A 25 13.08 6.15 -2.51
CA GLY A 25 12.45 4.96 -1.93
C GLY A 25 11.39 5.32 -0.90
N GLY A 26 11.61 6.39 -0.13
CA GLY A 26 10.65 6.86 0.87
C GLY A 26 9.31 7.32 0.26
N VAL A 27 9.32 7.84 -0.96
CA VAL A 27 8.08 8.18 -1.67
C VAL A 27 7.28 6.91 -1.95
N ILE A 28 7.95 5.86 -2.45
CA ILE A 28 7.29 4.57 -2.71
C ILE A 28 6.80 3.97 -1.40
N LEU A 29 7.59 4.04 -0.32
CA LEU A 29 7.17 3.55 1.00
C LEU A 29 5.90 4.24 1.49
N SER A 30 5.78 5.56 1.26
CA SER A 30 4.57 6.31 1.61
C SER A 30 3.35 5.79 0.86
N TYR A 31 3.48 5.50 -0.42
CA TYR A 31 2.38 4.96 -1.22
C TYR A 31 2.07 3.50 -0.86
N LEU A 32 3.09 2.72 -0.48
CA LEU A 32 2.86 1.36 0.02
C LEU A 32 1.97 1.40 1.28
N ASP A 33 2.25 2.32 2.18
CA ASP A 33 1.47 2.50 3.40
C ASP A 33 0.01 2.86 3.09
N GLN A 34 -0.20 3.78 2.15
CA GLN A 34 -1.55 4.16 1.72
C GLN A 34 -2.28 3.01 1.05
N ALA A 35 -1.60 2.25 0.21
CA ALA A 35 -2.19 1.10 -0.47
C ALA A 35 -2.59 0.01 0.54
N ALA A 36 -1.75 -0.25 1.55
CA ALA A 36 -2.05 -1.20 2.61
C ALA A 36 -3.30 -0.77 3.40
N PHE A 37 -3.42 0.52 3.68
CA PHE A 37 -4.60 1.10 4.33
C PHE A 37 -5.86 0.85 3.51
N ILE A 38 -5.79 1.05 2.19
CA ILE A 38 -6.93 0.84 1.30
C ILE A 38 -7.35 -0.64 1.31
N GLU A 39 -6.41 -1.56 1.24
CA GLU A 39 -6.71 -2.99 1.31
C GLU A 39 -7.33 -3.38 2.66
N ALA A 40 -6.77 -2.87 3.76
CA ALA A 40 -7.29 -3.15 5.09
C ALA A 40 -8.75 -2.71 5.22
N ARG A 41 -9.09 -1.54 4.69
CA ARG A 41 -10.46 -1.01 4.73
C ARG A 41 -11.46 -1.88 4.00
N ARG A 42 -11.04 -2.73 3.10
CA ARG A 42 -11.94 -3.68 2.43
C ARG A 42 -12.45 -4.75 3.40
N HIS A 43 -11.78 -4.93 4.54
CA HIS A 43 -12.18 -5.84 5.60
C HIS A 43 -13.14 -5.22 6.62
N GLY A 44 -13.32 -3.91 6.59
CA GLY A 44 -14.22 -3.21 7.50
C GLY A 44 -13.79 -1.77 7.71
N SER A 45 -14.75 -0.92 8.06
CA SER A 45 -14.51 0.52 8.31
C SER A 45 -14.03 0.72 9.74
N HIS A 46 -12.81 0.29 10.00
CA HIS A 46 -12.15 0.46 11.30
C HIS A 46 -11.06 1.52 11.22
N ARG A 47 -10.54 1.87 12.37
CA ARG A 47 -9.36 2.72 12.48
C ARG A 47 -8.14 1.83 12.28
N TRP A 48 -7.65 1.78 11.04
CA TRP A 48 -6.52 0.93 10.68
C TRP A 48 -5.21 1.69 10.83
N VAL A 49 -4.23 1.05 11.45
CA VAL A 49 -2.87 1.59 11.57
C VAL A 49 -1.86 0.59 11.08
N THR A 50 -0.73 1.08 10.63
CA THR A 50 0.39 0.25 10.19
C THR A 50 1.15 -0.21 11.43
N ALA A 51 1.12 -1.51 11.69
CA ALA A 51 1.83 -2.09 12.82
C ALA A 51 3.24 -2.51 12.45
N ALA A 52 3.45 -2.95 11.20
CA ALA A 52 4.76 -3.39 10.74
C ALA A 52 4.87 -3.28 9.22
N VAL A 53 6.07 -2.95 8.78
CA VAL A 53 6.49 -3.12 7.40
C VAL A 53 7.38 -4.35 7.43
N ASP A 54 6.79 -5.50 7.08
CA ASP A 54 7.46 -6.79 7.26
C ASP A 54 8.56 -7.02 6.23
N ARG A 55 8.34 -6.52 5.01
CA ARG A 55 9.25 -6.72 3.91
C ARG A 55 9.00 -5.70 2.82
N VAL A 56 10.08 -5.16 2.25
CA VAL A 56 10.05 -4.33 1.04
C VAL A 56 11.24 -4.71 0.18
N GLU A 57 10.99 -5.02 -1.08
CA GLU A 57 12.04 -5.30 -2.06
C GLU A 57 11.90 -4.34 -3.24
N PHE A 58 12.96 -3.62 -3.53
CA PHE A 58 13.04 -2.74 -4.69
C PHE A 58 13.78 -3.49 -5.81
N HIS A 59 13.07 -3.81 -6.88
CA HIS A 59 13.62 -4.60 -8.00
C HIS A 59 14.16 -3.75 -9.13
N ALA A 60 13.60 -2.55 -9.30
CA ALA A 60 13.99 -1.63 -10.37
C ALA A 60 13.74 -0.20 -9.92
N PRO A 61 14.49 0.78 -10.46
CA PRO A 61 14.24 2.17 -10.12
C PRO A 61 12.91 2.67 -10.71
N VAL A 62 12.30 3.61 -9.99
CA VAL A 62 11.13 4.35 -10.46
C VAL A 62 11.63 5.69 -10.98
N LEU A 63 11.10 6.11 -12.12
CA LEU A 63 11.57 7.30 -12.83
C LEU A 63 10.50 8.39 -12.89
N VAL A 64 10.94 9.64 -13.09
CA VAL A 64 10.02 10.76 -13.27
C VAL A 64 9.15 10.49 -14.50
N GLY A 65 7.86 10.78 -14.38
CA GLY A 65 6.90 10.54 -15.45
C GLY A 65 6.34 9.13 -15.49
N ASP A 66 6.88 8.21 -14.69
CA ASP A 66 6.30 6.87 -14.57
C ASP A 66 4.89 6.98 -13.99
N VAL A 67 3.98 6.18 -14.52
CA VAL A 67 2.68 5.96 -13.92
C VAL A 67 2.79 4.71 -13.07
N VAL A 68 2.71 4.90 -11.76
CA VAL A 68 2.92 3.82 -10.79
C VAL A 68 1.58 3.30 -10.31
N SER A 69 1.37 2.00 -10.46
CA SER A 69 0.18 1.30 -9.98
C SER A 69 0.55 0.44 -8.80
N LEU A 70 -0.20 0.58 -7.71
CA LEU A 70 -0.04 -0.25 -6.52
C LEU A 70 -1.25 -1.18 -6.43
N LEU A 71 -0.96 -2.47 -6.52
CA LEU A 71 -1.96 -3.54 -6.51
C LEU A 71 -1.83 -4.28 -5.18
N THR A 72 -2.95 -4.56 -4.55
CA THR A 72 -2.96 -5.14 -3.22
C THR A 72 -3.74 -6.44 -3.17
N ALA A 73 -3.33 -7.30 -2.25
CA ALA A 73 -4.04 -8.54 -1.92
C ALA A 73 -3.83 -8.83 -0.44
N THR A 74 -4.86 -9.38 0.20
CA THR A 74 -4.71 -9.87 1.57
C THR A 74 -3.91 -11.16 1.54
N SER A 75 -2.81 -11.21 2.28
CA SER A 75 -1.97 -12.40 2.41
C SER A 75 -2.51 -13.34 3.48
N SER A 76 -2.84 -12.78 4.65
CA SER A 76 -3.39 -13.54 5.77
C SER A 76 -4.11 -12.60 6.73
N THR A 77 -4.93 -13.16 7.59
CA THR A 77 -5.65 -12.39 8.61
C THR A 77 -5.50 -13.02 9.98
N GLY A 78 -5.34 -12.18 11.01
CA GLY A 78 -5.52 -12.57 12.40
C GLY A 78 -6.86 -12.05 12.89
N THR A 79 -7.06 -12.02 14.20
CA THR A 79 -8.29 -11.48 14.79
C THR A 79 -8.36 -9.96 14.67
N THR A 80 -7.23 -9.29 14.91
CA THR A 80 -7.13 -7.83 14.90
C THR A 80 -6.30 -7.29 13.76
N SER A 81 -5.68 -8.16 12.96
CA SER A 81 -4.69 -7.78 11.95
C SER A 81 -4.97 -8.35 10.58
N VAL A 82 -4.48 -7.65 9.59
CA VAL A 82 -4.51 -8.06 8.19
C VAL A 82 -3.10 -7.88 7.64
N LYS A 83 -2.56 -8.91 7.03
CA LYS A 83 -1.29 -8.80 6.28
C LYS A 83 -1.62 -8.53 4.82
N VAL A 84 -1.03 -7.48 4.28
CA VAL A 84 -1.29 -7.00 2.93
C VAL A 84 -0.04 -7.19 2.08
N ARG A 85 -0.20 -7.89 0.96
CA ARG A 85 0.82 -7.97 -0.09
C ARG A 85 0.58 -6.85 -1.07
N ILE A 86 1.65 -6.19 -1.50
CA ILE A 86 1.57 -5.10 -2.46
C ILE A 86 2.55 -5.35 -3.57
N ARG A 87 2.07 -5.23 -4.80
CA ARG A 87 2.87 -5.27 -6.01
C ARG A 87 2.84 -3.87 -6.61
N VAL A 88 4.01 -3.33 -6.89
CA VAL A 88 4.13 -2.01 -7.51
C VAL A 88 4.67 -2.17 -8.92
N GLU A 89 3.93 -1.64 -9.88
CA GLU A 89 4.28 -1.67 -11.29
C GLU A 89 4.39 -0.24 -11.80
N ALA A 90 5.41 0.04 -12.60
CA ALA A 90 5.61 1.34 -13.21
C ALA A 90 5.44 1.22 -14.73
N GLU A 91 4.58 2.05 -15.30
CA GLU A 91 4.50 2.24 -16.74
C GLU A 91 5.45 3.36 -17.11
N ARG A 92 6.47 3.05 -17.91
CA ARG A 92 7.51 4.02 -18.31
C ARG A 92 6.91 5.10 -19.20
N TYR A 93 7.33 6.34 -18.97
CA TYR A 93 6.84 7.48 -19.73
C TYR A 93 7.13 7.37 -21.23
N ALA A 94 8.38 7.05 -21.59
CA ALA A 94 8.80 7.07 -22.98
C ALA A 94 8.32 5.87 -23.80
N THR A 95 8.30 4.68 -23.20
CA THR A 95 8.08 3.41 -23.93
C THR A 95 6.73 2.79 -23.62
N ARG A 96 6.09 3.18 -22.54
CA ARG A 96 4.88 2.58 -21.99
C ARG A 96 5.09 1.13 -21.53
N GLU A 97 6.35 0.68 -21.47
CA GLU A 97 6.69 -0.61 -20.90
C GLU A 97 6.30 -0.66 -19.43
N ILE A 98 5.72 -1.76 -18.99
CA ILE A 98 5.34 -1.97 -17.58
C ILE A 98 6.42 -2.81 -16.92
N VAL A 99 6.98 -2.27 -15.84
CA VAL A 99 8.07 -2.90 -15.09
C VAL A 99 7.62 -3.11 -13.65
N ARG A 100 7.81 -4.30 -13.12
CA ARG A 100 7.59 -4.55 -11.69
C ARG A 100 8.76 -3.96 -10.93
N VAL A 101 8.48 -2.93 -10.12
CA VAL A 101 9.53 -2.14 -9.46
C VAL A 101 9.68 -2.47 -7.98
N THR A 102 8.61 -2.89 -7.30
CA THR A 102 8.64 -3.13 -5.86
C THR A 102 7.62 -4.20 -5.48
N GLU A 103 7.95 -4.96 -4.44
CA GLU A 103 7.04 -5.87 -3.76
C GLU A 103 7.17 -5.65 -2.26
N ALA A 104 6.05 -5.75 -1.54
CA ALA A 104 6.04 -5.48 -0.12
C ALA A 104 5.01 -6.33 0.63
N LEU A 105 5.24 -6.46 1.93
CA LEU A 105 4.32 -7.08 2.87
C LEU A 105 4.23 -6.17 4.09
N LEU A 106 3.02 -5.71 4.40
CA LEU A 106 2.75 -4.85 5.56
C LEU A 106 1.69 -5.49 6.44
N THR A 107 1.76 -5.20 7.74
CA THR A 107 0.75 -5.63 8.71
C THR A 107 -0.04 -4.43 9.18
N MET A 108 -1.36 -4.49 8.98
CA MET A 108 -2.30 -3.47 9.41
C MET A 108 -3.11 -4.01 10.59
N VAL A 109 -3.39 -3.16 11.56
CA VAL A 109 -4.13 -3.54 12.76
C VAL A 109 -5.29 -2.58 12.95
N ALA A 110 -6.47 -3.13 13.26
CA ALA A 110 -7.64 -2.35 13.62
C ALA A 110 -7.52 -1.96 15.09
N ILE A 111 -7.74 -0.69 15.41
CA ILE A 111 -7.62 -0.17 16.78
C ILE A 111 -8.87 0.60 17.18
N ASP A 112 -9.07 0.72 18.49
CA ASP A 112 -10.10 1.60 19.07
C ASP A 112 -9.55 3.02 19.23
N GLU A 113 -10.36 3.91 19.81
CA GLU A 113 -9.96 5.31 20.05
C GLU A 113 -8.78 5.44 21.02
N ALA A 114 -8.59 4.45 21.89
CA ALA A 114 -7.48 4.43 22.83
C ALA A 114 -6.21 3.82 22.23
N GLY A 115 -6.26 3.39 20.97
CA GLY A 115 -5.11 2.77 20.29
C GLY A 115 -4.94 1.30 20.57
N ARG A 116 -5.94 0.63 21.13
CA ARG A 116 -5.86 -0.79 21.45
C ARG A 116 -6.35 -1.63 20.27
N PRO A 117 -5.69 -2.75 19.95
CA PRO A 117 -6.17 -3.63 18.91
C PRO A 117 -7.57 -4.14 19.21
N ILE A 118 -8.41 -4.19 18.19
CA ILE A 118 -9.78 -4.72 18.28
C ILE A 118 -10.02 -5.71 17.16
N PRO A 119 -10.92 -6.70 17.36
CA PRO A 119 -11.33 -7.58 16.28
C PRO A 119 -11.96 -6.78 15.15
N PHE A 120 -11.59 -7.08 13.92
CA PHE A 120 -12.11 -6.35 12.76
C PHE A 120 -13.34 -7.03 12.13
N ALA A 121 -13.63 -8.26 12.46
CA ALA A 121 -14.85 -8.92 12.02
C ALA A 121 -16.05 -8.29 12.71
N GLY A 122 -17.13 -8.07 11.97
CA GLY A 122 -18.32 -7.45 12.50
C GLY A 122 -18.50 -6.01 11.99
N GLU A 123 -19.20 -5.19 12.77
CA GLU A 123 -19.51 -3.83 12.37
C GLU A 123 -18.29 -2.91 12.40
N GLY A 124 -18.22 -2.03 11.43
CA GLY A 124 -17.19 -1.00 11.39
C GLY A 124 -17.34 -0.01 12.53
N THR A 125 -16.21 0.55 12.95
CA THR A 125 -16.15 1.48 14.09
C THR A 125 -15.89 2.92 13.67
N VAL A 126 -15.63 3.15 12.38
CA VAL A 126 -15.34 4.49 11.85
C VAL A 126 -16.43 4.87 10.86
N GLY A 127 -16.88 6.12 10.93
CA GLY A 127 -17.85 6.66 10.00
C GLY A 127 -19.27 6.14 10.19
N SER A 128 -19.57 5.53 11.34
CA SER A 128 -20.93 5.16 11.65
C SER A 128 -21.78 6.41 11.81
N PRO A 129 -22.94 6.49 11.18
CA PRO A 129 -23.86 7.58 11.44
C PRO A 129 -24.32 7.50 12.89
N ALA A 130 -24.45 8.64 13.48
CA ALA A 130 -24.96 8.74 14.84
C ALA A 130 -26.41 8.28 14.91
#